data_c51ff3f7e305e478c2bc0d007a29933e
#
_entry.id   c51ff3f7e305e478c2bc0d007a29933e
#
_cell.length_a   1.000
_cell.length_b   1.000
_cell.length_c   1.000
_cell.angle_alpha   90.00
_cell.angle_beta   90.00
_cell.angle_gamma   90.00
#
_symmetry.space_group_name_H-M   'P 1'
#
loop_
_entity.id
_entity.type
_entity.pdbx_description
1 polymer ?
#
loop_
_entity_poly.entity_id
_entity_poly.type
_entity_poly.pdbx_seq_one_letter_code
_entity_poly.pdbx_strand_id
1 'polypeptide(L)'
;MNKLNERKASAKIQFTDKSGKPLANKKININLKNHEFLFGWGAFDFVTYLNPPKFESKDRVLVQEKLPTEEEMKTYFGDRVKKWLEVFNYGTLPFYWGNFEPEEGKPHTKELMDAAKYMQERGVKAKGHPLCWHTVCADWLLKYDNKTILQKQIERIHREVGGFRGTIDMWDAINEVVIMPNFDRYDNAITRICREMNRFELVKTVFEAAKEANPDCTLLINDFNTSPAYEILIEGLLDKGVPIDAIGIQSHQHQGFWGREKIEEVLSRFEKFGLPIHFTENTLVSGPLIPPEIVDLNDWHYDDGCSTPEFEERQKNEIEEMYRILFEEHPQVKAITGWDFTDGMWLNAPSGLLHKDGTIKPAYTMLKNLIKNEWSTNITVQTDANGFANIEGFKGEYEATVEGSGEKGKFNLTDKVKDTDVKCE
;
A
#
# COMPACT_ATOMS: atom_id res chain seq x y z
N MET A 1 20.15 -14.53 4.85
CA MET A 1 19.91 -15.62 5.84
C MET A 1 18.45 -15.52 6.24
N ASN A 2 17.71 -16.62 6.19
CA ASN A 2 16.25 -16.59 6.47
C ASN A 2 16.00 -16.14 7.91
N LYS A 3 15.21 -15.08 8.08
CA LYS A 3 14.83 -14.48 9.37
C LYS A 3 13.31 -14.57 9.61
N LEU A 4 12.64 -15.52 8.98
CA LEU A 4 11.19 -15.69 9.05
C LEU A 4 10.67 -15.78 10.50
N ASN A 5 11.50 -16.26 11.42
CA ASN A 5 11.13 -16.30 12.84
C ASN A 5 10.91 -14.91 13.45
N GLU A 6 11.52 -13.86 12.91
CA GLU A 6 11.29 -12.49 13.35
C GLU A 6 9.89 -11.94 12.95
N ARG A 7 9.20 -12.65 12.03
CA ARG A 7 7.80 -12.39 11.66
C ARG A 7 6.81 -13.11 12.58
N LYS A 8 7.30 -13.96 13.48
CA LYS A 8 6.46 -14.75 14.40
C LYS A 8 6.60 -14.26 15.83
N ALA A 9 5.61 -14.61 16.63
CA ALA A 9 5.60 -14.40 18.08
C ALA A 9 5.02 -15.62 18.76
N SER A 10 5.24 -15.71 20.09
CA SER A 10 4.68 -16.76 20.94
C SER A 10 4.01 -16.13 22.16
N ALA A 11 2.83 -16.64 22.51
CA ALA A 11 2.10 -16.21 23.71
C ALA A 11 1.45 -17.41 24.40
N LYS A 12 1.33 -17.32 25.73
CA LYS A 12 0.50 -18.23 26.51
C LYS A 12 -0.88 -17.59 26.69
N ILE A 13 -1.92 -18.24 26.15
CA ILE A 13 -3.27 -17.69 26.09
C ILE A 13 -4.21 -18.54 26.94
N GLN A 14 -4.98 -17.89 27.83
CA GLN A 14 -6.08 -18.51 28.54
C GLN A 14 -7.37 -18.29 27.77
N PHE A 15 -8.06 -19.38 27.44
CA PHE A 15 -9.36 -19.34 26.80
C PHE A 15 -10.45 -19.58 27.85
N THR A 16 -11.47 -18.71 27.85
CA THR A 16 -12.62 -18.78 28.74
C THR A 16 -13.91 -18.76 27.95
N ASP A 17 -14.98 -19.31 28.51
CA ASP A 17 -16.32 -19.17 27.98
C ASP A 17 -16.89 -17.76 28.26
N LYS A 18 -18.12 -17.52 27.77
CA LYS A 18 -18.83 -16.23 27.99
C LYS A 18 -19.02 -15.85 29.45
N SER A 19 -18.96 -16.80 30.39
CA SER A 19 -19.08 -16.57 31.85
C SER A 19 -17.73 -16.30 32.50
N GLY A 20 -16.61 -16.41 31.76
CA GLY A 20 -15.25 -16.29 32.28
C GLY A 20 -14.69 -17.59 32.87
N LYS A 21 -15.39 -18.73 32.68
CA LYS A 21 -14.91 -20.03 33.14
C LYS A 21 -13.87 -20.58 32.17
N PRO A 22 -12.71 -21.08 32.65
CA PRO A 22 -11.68 -21.68 31.79
C PRO A 22 -12.22 -22.82 30.91
N LEU A 23 -11.88 -22.78 29.62
CA LEU A 23 -12.16 -23.84 28.66
C LEU A 23 -11.14 -24.97 28.81
N ALA A 24 -11.29 -25.76 29.91
CA ALA A 24 -10.38 -26.84 30.27
C ALA A 24 -10.42 -28.02 29.28
N ASN A 25 -9.26 -28.51 28.87
CA ASN A 25 -9.08 -29.69 28.00
C ASN A 25 -9.91 -29.59 26.70
N LYS A 26 -10.03 -28.40 26.12
CA LYS A 26 -10.73 -28.15 24.86
C LYS A 26 -9.76 -28.04 23.68
N LYS A 27 -10.19 -28.50 22.53
CA LYS A 27 -9.51 -28.19 21.27
C LYS A 27 -10.00 -26.88 20.72
N ILE A 28 -9.07 -26.03 20.32
CA ILE A 28 -9.33 -24.70 19.78
C ILE A 28 -8.61 -24.55 18.45
N ASN A 29 -9.36 -24.23 17.42
CA ASN A 29 -8.81 -23.89 16.11
C ASN A 29 -8.39 -22.42 16.11
N ILE A 30 -7.15 -22.17 15.82
CA ILE A 30 -6.53 -20.85 15.81
C ILE A 30 -6.20 -20.48 14.37
N ASN A 31 -6.77 -19.38 13.88
CA ASN A 31 -6.62 -18.96 12.51
C ASN A 31 -6.16 -17.49 12.44
N LEU A 32 -5.04 -17.23 11.76
CA LEU A 32 -4.61 -15.88 11.41
C LEU A 32 -5.62 -15.27 10.42
N LYS A 33 -6.21 -14.14 10.79
CA LYS A 33 -7.16 -13.41 9.96
C LYS A 33 -6.52 -12.25 9.23
N ASN A 34 -5.62 -11.55 9.93
CA ASN A 34 -4.97 -10.38 9.38
C ASN A 34 -3.51 -10.31 9.84
N HIS A 35 -2.58 -10.24 8.91
CA HIS A 35 -1.16 -10.09 9.21
C HIS A 35 -0.85 -8.72 9.83
N GLU A 36 0.14 -8.67 10.75
CA GLU A 36 0.78 -7.42 11.16
C GLU A 36 1.56 -6.82 9.97
N PHE A 37 2.22 -7.66 9.18
CA PHE A 37 2.90 -7.24 7.96
C PHE A 37 1.90 -6.77 6.90
N LEU A 38 2.24 -5.69 6.20
CA LEU A 38 1.37 -5.06 5.21
C LEU A 38 1.63 -5.64 3.81
N PHE A 39 0.81 -6.59 3.41
CA PHE A 39 0.75 -7.08 2.05
C PHE A 39 -0.29 -6.28 1.28
N GLY A 40 0.15 -5.47 0.32
CA GLY A 40 -0.72 -4.51 -0.32
C GLY A 40 -0.66 -4.48 -1.83
N TRP A 41 -1.61 -3.72 -2.38
CA TRP A 41 -1.67 -3.36 -3.80
C TRP A 41 -2.38 -2.03 -3.99
N GLY A 42 -2.25 -1.39 -5.17
CA GLY A 42 -3.07 -0.24 -5.52
C GLY A 42 -4.56 -0.55 -5.36
N ALA A 43 -5.28 0.30 -4.64
CA ALA A 43 -6.69 0.11 -4.32
C ALA A 43 -7.59 1.10 -5.11
N PHE A 44 -7.18 1.48 -6.31
CA PHE A 44 -7.84 2.51 -7.12
C PHE A 44 -9.25 2.07 -7.57
N ASP A 45 -9.41 0.79 -7.89
CA ASP A 45 -10.70 0.21 -8.29
C ASP A 45 -11.79 0.34 -7.22
N PHE A 46 -11.43 0.46 -5.93
CA PHE A 46 -12.40 0.67 -4.84
C PHE A 46 -13.14 2.00 -4.99
N VAL A 47 -12.44 3.06 -5.41
CA VAL A 47 -13.04 4.38 -5.61
C VAL A 47 -14.10 4.31 -6.71
N THR A 48 -13.76 3.73 -7.85
CA THR A 48 -14.66 3.58 -9.00
C THR A 48 -15.81 2.60 -8.72
N TYR A 49 -15.55 1.51 -7.99
CA TYR A 49 -16.58 0.55 -7.58
C TYR A 49 -17.69 1.19 -6.75
N LEU A 50 -17.31 2.02 -5.77
CA LEU A 50 -18.25 2.64 -4.86
C LEU A 50 -18.88 3.91 -5.44
N ASN A 51 -18.15 4.60 -6.31
CA ASN A 51 -18.56 5.85 -6.93
C ASN A 51 -18.38 5.78 -8.46
N PRO A 52 -19.16 4.93 -9.15
CA PRO A 52 -19.01 4.78 -10.60
C PRO A 52 -19.36 6.11 -11.31
N PRO A 53 -18.56 6.49 -12.33
CA PRO A 53 -18.79 7.70 -13.08
C PRO A 53 -20.17 7.66 -13.77
N LYS A 54 -20.89 8.78 -13.73
CA LYS A 54 -22.17 8.92 -14.41
C LYS A 54 -21.96 9.59 -15.75
N PHE A 55 -22.20 8.85 -16.84
CA PHE A 55 -22.13 9.38 -18.19
C PHE A 55 -23.47 10.03 -18.55
N GLU A 56 -23.46 11.32 -18.88
CA GLU A 56 -24.65 12.01 -19.40
C GLU A 56 -24.97 11.56 -20.82
N SER A 57 -26.22 11.73 -21.26
CA SER A 57 -26.66 11.33 -22.62
C SER A 57 -25.89 12.05 -23.73
N LYS A 58 -25.42 13.29 -23.50
CA LYS A 58 -24.57 14.04 -24.44
C LYS A 58 -23.21 13.39 -24.65
N ASP A 59 -22.64 12.75 -23.63
CA ASP A 59 -21.33 12.09 -23.68
C ASP A 59 -21.41 10.84 -24.57
N ARG A 60 -22.60 10.19 -24.62
CA ARG A 60 -22.87 9.02 -25.45
C ARG A 60 -23.02 9.33 -26.93
N VAL A 61 -23.32 10.58 -27.28
CA VAL A 61 -23.46 11.01 -28.69
C VAL A 61 -22.10 11.32 -29.33
N LEU A 62 -21.10 11.72 -28.52
CA LEU A 62 -19.77 12.10 -29.01
C LEU A 62 -18.82 10.93 -29.14
N VAL A 63 -19.07 9.80 -28.45
CA VAL A 63 -18.25 8.60 -28.51
C VAL A 63 -18.96 7.56 -29.37
N GLN A 64 -18.32 7.12 -30.46
CA GLN A 64 -18.84 6.06 -31.33
C GLN A 64 -18.91 4.68 -30.65
N GLU A 65 -18.33 4.53 -29.47
CA GLU A 65 -18.35 3.32 -28.67
C GLU A 65 -19.47 3.35 -27.62
N LYS A 66 -20.08 2.19 -27.38
CA LYS A 66 -21.10 2.02 -26.33
C LYS A 66 -20.43 2.17 -24.95
N LEU A 67 -20.66 3.31 -24.29
CA LEU A 67 -20.23 3.49 -22.90
C LEU A 67 -20.90 2.46 -21.96
N PRO A 68 -20.15 1.89 -21.00
CA PRO A 68 -20.70 0.90 -20.08
C PRO A 68 -21.79 1.53 -19.20
N THR A 69 -22.75 0.71 -18.82
CA THR A 69 -23.77 1.08 -17.83
C THR A 69 -23.16 1.09 -16.42
N GLU A 70 -23.84 1.76 -15.47
CA GLU A 70 -23.44 1.73 -14.05
C GLU A 70 -23.39 0.30 -13.51
N GLU A 71 -24.31 -0.59 -13.92
CA GLU A 71 -24.38 -1.98 -13.49
C GLU A 71 -23.19 -2.80 -14.06
N GLU A 72 -22.87 -2.61 -15.36
CA GLU A 72 -21.71 -3.26 -15.98
C GLU A 72 -20.42 -2.82 -15.27
N MET A 73 -20.26 -1.53 -14.94
CA MET A 73 -19.11 -1.04 -14.19
C MET A 73 -19.04 -1.61 -12.77
N LYS A 74 -20.16 -1.62 -12.05
CA LYS A 74 -20.22 -2.21 -10.70
C LYS A 74 -19.86 -3.70 -10.72
N THR A 75 -20.30 -4.44 -11.72
CA THR A 75 -19.95 -5.84 -11.88
C THR A 75 -18.46 -6.02 -12.15
N TYR A 76 -17.92 -5.26 -13.09
CA TYR A 76 -16.52 -5.33 -13.48
C TYR A 76 -15.56 -4.94 -12.35
N PHE A 77 -15.79 -3.80 -11.69
CA PHE A 77 -14.96 -3.36 -10.58
C PHE A 77 -15.21 -4.17 -9.30
N GLY A 78 -16.44 -4.63 -9.07
CA GLY A 78 -16.80 -5.46 -7.93
C GLY A 78 -16.09 -6.82 -7.94
N ASP A 79 -15.93 -7.45 -9.10
CA ASP A 79 -15.16 -8.68 -9.24
C ASP A 79 -13.66 -8.47 -8.93
N ARG A 80 -13.09 -7.36 -9.40
CA ARG A 80 -11.69 -6.97 -9.09
C ARG A 80 -11.50 -6.69 -7.61
N VAL A 81 -12.37 -5.89 -6.99
CA VAL A 81 -12.36 -5.58 -5.56
C VAL A 81 -12.46 -6.85 -4.73
N LYS A 82 -13.33 -7.79 -5.13
CA LYS A 82 -13.44 -9.09 -4.46
C LYS A 82 -12.12 -9.88 -4.52
N LYS A 83 -11.51 -10.01 -5.70
CA LYS A 83 -10.22 -10.70 -5.88
C LYS A 83 -9.12 -10.01 -5.08
N TRP A 84 -9.10 -8.67 -5.06
CA TRP A 84 -8.16 -7.89 -4.28
C TRP A 84 -8.26 -8.21 -2.77
N LEU A 85 -9.47 -8.21 -2.22
CA LEU A 85 -9.75 -8.51 -0.80
C LEU A 85 -9.46 -9.97 -0.40
N GLU A 86 -9.40 -10.89 -1.34
CA GLU A 86 -9.01 -12.28 -1.06
C GLU A 86 -7.54 -12.44 -0.69
N VAL A 87 -6.69 -11.47 -1.04
CA VAL A 87 -5.22 -11.57 -0.89
C VAL A 87 -4.68 -10.54 0.09
N PHE A 88 -5.04 -9.26 -0.06
CA PHE A 88 -4.34 -8.14 0.55
C PHE A 88 -5.03 -7.59 1.80
N ASN A 89 -4.24 -7.01 2.69
CA ASN A 89 -4.68 -6.36 3.92
C ASN A 89 -4.28 -4.88 4.01
N TYR A 90 -3.69 -4.34 2.92
CA TYR A 90 -3.19 -2.98 2.84
C TYR A 90 -3.34 -2.42 1.43
N GLY A 91 -3.82 -1.19 1.28
CA GLY A 91 -4.04 -0.60 -0.04
C GLY A 91 -3.73 0.88 -0.13
N THR A 92 -3.20 1.29 -1.30
CA THR A 92 -2.90 2.69 -1.61
C THR A 92 -4.08 3.33 -2.32
N LEU A 93 -4.58 4.45 -1.79
CA LEU A 93 -5.65 5.27 -2.39
C LEU A 93 -5.08 6.53 -3.04
N PRO A 94 -5.62 6.96 -4.22
CA PRO A 94 -5.07 8.04 -5.01
C PRO A 94 -5.53 9.42 -4.53
N PHE A 95 -4.61 10.22 -4.02
CA PHE A 95 -4.80 11.61 -3.64
C PHE A 95 -4.03 12.57 -4.56
N TYR A 96 -3.84 12.22 -5.83
CA TYR A 96 -3.21 13.08 -6.84
C TYR A 96 -3.95 14.41 -6.92
N TRP A 97 -3.29 15.52 -6.56
CA TRP A 97 -4.01 16.78 -6.33
C TRP A 97 -4.84 17.24 -7.52
N GLY A 98 -4.30 17.13 -8.76
CA GLY A 98 -5.02 17.52 -9.96
C GLY A 98 -6.27 16.69 -10.24
N ASN A 99 -6.23 15.38 -9.90
CA ASN A 99 -7.38 14.50 -10.07
C ASN A 99 -8.31 14.54 -8.85
N PHE A 100 -7.76 14.70 -7.65
CA PHE A 100 -8.51 14.75 -6.41
C PHE A 100 -9.29 16.07 -6.25
N GLU A 101 -8.73 17.18 -6.70
CA GLU A 101 -9.33 18.52 -6.66
C GLU A 101 -9.11 19.24 -8.01
N PRO A 102 -9.78 18.77 -9.09
CA PRO A 102 -9.62 19.34 -10.43
C PRO A 102 -10.14 20.77 -10.51
N GLU A 103 -11.05 21.16 -9.65
CA GLU A 103 -11.59 22.49 -9.46
C GLU A 103 -11.32 22.96 -8.03
N GLU A 104 -10.74 24.15 -7.89
CA GLU A 104 -10.38 24.70 -6.57
C GLU A 104 -11.58 24.72 -5.61
N GLY A 105 -11.39 24.14 -4.42
CA GLY A 105 -12.43 24.05 -3.38
C GLY A 105 -13.45 22.93 -3.58
N LYS A 106 -13.27 22.07 -4.59
CA LYS A 106 -14.18 20.94 -4.86
C LYS A 106 -13.43 19.60 -4.88
N PRO A 107 -12.86 19.17 -3.75
CA PRO A 107 -12.15 17.90 -3.66
C PRO A 107 -13.11 16.70 -3.66
N HIS A 108 -12.66 15.59 -4.21
CA HIS A 108 -13.35 14.29 -4.20
C HIS A 108 -13.22 13.56 -2.85
N THR A 109 -13.33 14.33 -1.74
CA THR A 109 -13.15 13.80 -0.37
C THR A 109 -14.13 12.68 -0.05
N LYS A 110 -15.39 12.81 -0.52
CA LYS A 110 -16.42 11.81 -0.24
C LYS A 110 -16.08 10.47 -0.87
N GLU A 111 -15.67 10.47 -2.12
CA GLU A 111 -15.35 9.27 -2.89
C GLU A 111 -14.19 8.49 -2.26
N LEU A 112 -13.15 9.20 -1.84
CA LEU A 112 -12.00 8.60 -1.17
C LEU A 112 -12.36 8.13 0.25
N MET A 113 -13.19 8.87 0.97
CA MET A 113 -13.67 8.47 2.31
C MET A 113 -14.53 7.21 2.24
N ASP A 114 -15.42 7.11 1.25
CA ASP A 114 -16.23 5.91 1.04
C ASP A 114 -15.34 4.68 0.78
N ALA A 115 -14.32 4.82 -0.07
CA ALA A 115 -13.35 3.76 -0.35
C ALA A 115 -12.56 3.35 0.90
N ALA A 116 -12.03 4.33 1.64
CA ALA A 116 -11.24 4.07 2.84
C ALA A 116 -12.07 3.38 3.94
N LYS A 117 -13.31 3.83 4.17
CA LYS A 117 -14.22 3.18 5.14
C LYS A 117 -14.59 1.77 4.72
N TYR A 118 -14.88 1.55 3.44
CA TYR A 118 -15.18 0.22 2.92
C TYR A 118 -14.02 -0.77 3.13
N MET A 119 -12.77 -0.29 2.96
CA MET A 119 -11.57 -1.05 3.26
C MET A 119 -11.45 -1.33 4.76
N GLN A 120 -11.59 -0.30 5.60
CA GLN A 120 -11.47 -0.40 7.07
C GLN A 120 -12.47 -1.40 7.66
N GLU A 121 -13.73 -1.39 7.23
CA GLU A 121 -14.77 -2.34 7.63
C GLU A 121 -14.42 -3.81 7.33
N ARG A 122 -13.48 -4.03 6.40
CA ARG A 122 -12.98 -5.36 5.99
C ARG A 122 -11.60 -5.69 6.55
N GLY A 123 -11.12 -4.89 7.51
CA GLY A 123 -9.83 -5.08 8.15
C GLY A 123 -8.64 -4.71 7.26
N VAL A 124 -8.86 -3.97 6.19
CA VAL A 124 -7.81 -3.49 5.28
C VAL A 124 -7.37 -2.09 5.71
N LYS A 125 -6.06 -1.89 5.88
CA LYS A 125 -5.48 -0.57 6.14
C LYS A 125 -5.32 0.20 4.83
N ALA A 126 -5.65 1.49 4.85
CA ALA A 126 -5.48 2.38 3.70
C ALA A 126 -4.29 3.31 3.92
N LYS A 127 -3.54 3.59 2.84
CA LYS A 127 -2.54 4.65 2.74
C LYS A 127 -3.01 5.69 1.73
N GLY A 128 -2.92 6.96 2.07
CA GLY A 128 -3.13 8.07 1.13
C GLY A 128 -1.85 8.40 0.36
N HIS A 129 -1.95 8.54 -0.96
CA HIS A 129 -0.81 8.78 -1.85
C HIS A 129 -1.16 9.80 -2.94
N PRO A 130 -0.35 10.86 -3.09
CA PRO A 130 0.53 11.48 -2.12
C PRO A 130 -0.04 12.82 -1.58
N LEU A 131 0.50 13.33 -0.47
CA LEU A 131 0.12 14.67 0.02
C LEU A 131 0.84 15.79 -0.76
N CYS A 132 2.10 15.60 -1.14
CA CYS A 132 2.88 16.57 -1.90
C CYS A 132 3.64 15.89 -3.05
N TRP A 133 3.34 16.27 -4.27
CA TRP A 133 4.00 15.75 -5.47
C TRP A 133 3.89 16.74 -6.62
N HIS A 134 4.94 16.81 -7.45
CA HIS A 134 5.03 17.72 -8.60
C HIS A 134 4.28 17.19 -9.83
N THR A 135 4.07 15.87 -9.94
CA THR A 135 3.32 15.27 -11.03
C THR A 135 1.82 15.20 -10.68
N VAL A 136 0.95 15.33 -11.69
CA VAL A 136 -0.51 15.40 -11.50
C VAL A 136 -0.91 16.44 -10.43
N CYS A 137 -0.15 17.55 -10.39
CA CYS A 137 -0.46 18.69 -9.55
C CYS A 137 -1.65 19.47 -10.12
N ALA A 138 -2.41 20.15 -9.26
CA ALA A 138 -3.56 20.92 -9.70
C ALA A 138 -3.15 22.18 -10.48
N ASP A 139 -3.49 22.24 -11.76
CA ASP A 139 -3.10 23.34 -12.68
C ASP A 139 -3.63 24.71 -12.24
N TRP A 140 -4.76 24.75 -11.54
CA TRP A 140 -5.32 26.00 -11.03
C TRP A 140 -4.43 26.71 -10.00
N LEU A 141 -3.42 26.02 -9.43
CA LEU A 141 -2.41 26.61 -8.54
C LEU A 141 -1.47 27.58 -9.28
N LEU A 142 -1.24 27.38 -10.58
CA LEU A 142 -0.29 28.17 -11.37
C LEU A 142 -0.65 29.66 -11.45
N LYS A 143 -1.92 30.03 -11.17
CA LYS A 143 -2.36 31.44 -11.11
C LYS A 143 -1.87 32.20 -9.87
N TYR A 144 -1.32 31.50 -8.87
CA TYR A 144 -0.89 32.07 -7.59
C TYR A 144 0.62 32.26 -7.52
N ASP A 145 1.04 33.16 -6.63
CA ASP A 145 2.44 33.27 -6.23
C ASP A 145 2.88 32.10 -5.33
N ASN A 146 4.19 31.91 -5.19
CA ASN A 146 4.75 30.77 -4.47
C ASN A 146 4.37 30.76 -2.98
N LYS A 147 4.23 31.92 -2.35
CA LYS A 147 3.79 32.04 -0.95
C LYS A 147 2.35 31.50 -0.79
N THR A 148 1.46 31.89 -1.69
CA THR A 148 0.07 31.43 -1.72
C THR A 148 -0.02 29.95 -2.04
N ILE A 149 0.80 29.44 -2.98
CA ILE A 149 0.88 28.01 -3.31
C ILE A 149 1.28 27.20 -2.07
N LEU A 150 2.33 27.62 -1.36
CA LEU A 150 2.77 26.94 -0.13
C LEU A 150 1.67 26.92 0.93
N GLN A 151 0.98 28.03 1.14
CA GLN A 151 -0.14 28.10 2.07
C GLN A 151 -1.25 27.13 1.69
N LYS A 152 -1.62 27.07 0.41
CA LYS A 152 -2.64 26.11 -0.08
C LYS A 152 -2.20 24.64 0.05
N GLN A 153 -0.91 24.37 -0.13
CA GLN A 153 -0.35 23.03 0.12
C GLN A 153 -0.49 22.64 1.60
N ILE A 154 -0.21 23.54 2.53
CA ILE A 154 -0.37 23.31 3.98
C ILE A 154 -1.87 23.12 4.33
N GLU A 155 -2.73 23.99 3.83
CA GLU A 155 -4.19 23.91 4.02
C GLU A 155 -4.74 22.57 3.51
N ARG A 156 -4.27 22.12 2.34
CA ARG A 156 -4.63 20.80 1.80
C ARG A 156 -4.19 19.67 2.74
N ILE A 157 -2.95 19.70 3.21
CA ILE A 157 -2.43 18.67 4.13
C ILE A 157 -3.29 18.62 5.39
N HIS A 158 -3.58 19.77 6.01
CA HIS A 158 -4.43 19.83 7.21
C HIS A 158 -5.83 19.28 6.94
N ARG A 159 -6.42 19.62 5.81
CA ARG A 159 -7.75 19.14 5.39
C ARG A 159 -7.77 17.63 5.20
N GLU A 160 -6.81 17.06 4.43
CA GLU A 160 -6.80 15.63 4.12
C GLU A 160 -6.40 14.80 5.34
N VAL A 161 -5.27 15.09 5.95
CA VAL A 161 -4.76 14.31 7.11
C VAL A 161 -5.71 14.43 8.31
N GLY A 162 -6.22 15.62 8.59
CA GLY A 162 -7.18 15.85 9.67
C GLY A 162 -8.55 15.23 9.36
N GLY A 163 -9.04 15.41 8.13
CA GLY A 163 -10.37 14.90 7.72
C GLY A 163 -10.47 13.39 7.64
N PHE A 164 -9.36 12.70 7.32
CA PHE A 164 -9.30 11.24 7.23
C PHE A 164 -8.78 10.55 8.52
N ARG A 165 -8.46 11.31 9.56
CA ARG A 165 -7.96 10.77 10.84
C ARG A 165 -8.85 9.65 11.37
N GLY A 166 -8.22 8.52 11.74
CA GLY A 166 -8.89 7.31 12.21
C GLY A 166 -9.43 6.41 11.09
N THR A 167 -9.34 6.86 9.82
CA THR A 167 -9.69 6.05 8.65
C THR A 167 -8.45 5.84 7.77
N ILE A 168 -7.70 6.90 7.49
CA ILE A 168 -6.38 6.85 6.86
C ILE A 168 -5.41 7.55 7.81
N ASP A 169 -4.56 6.77 8.46
CA ASP A 169 -3.51 7.25 9.37
C ASP A 169 -2.09 6.95 8.85
N MET A 170 -1.97 6.66 7.54
CA MET A 170 -0.69 6.47 6.88
C MET A 170 -0.68 7.21 5.54
N TRP A 171 0.40 7.97 5.28
CA TRP A 171 0.50 8.85 4.13
C TRP A 171 1.89 8.83 3.50
N ASP A 172 1.95 8.80 2.18
CA ASP A 172 3.13 9.28 1.48
C ASP A 172 3.11 10.82 1.57
N ALA A 173 3.84 11.36 2.55
CA ALA A 173 3.83 12.78 2.84
C ALA A 173 4.40 13.59 1.66
N ILE A 174 5.49 13.10 1.09
CA ILE A 174 6.08 13.66 -0.13
C ILE A 174 6.53 12.55 -1.06
N ASN A 175 6.35 12.77 -2.36
CA ASN A 175 6.71 11.81 -3.40
C ASN A 175 7.76 12.39 -4.35
N GLU A 176 8.80 11.60 -4.69
CA GLU A 176 9.83 11.88 -5.72
C GLU A 176 10.57 13.22 -5.50
N VAL A 177 10.92 13.49 -4.26
CA VAL A 177 11.54 14.77 -3.90
C VAL A 177 12.96 14.93 -4.44
N VAL A 178 13.64 13.83 -4.78
CA VAL A 178 14.99 13.88 -5.35
C VAL A 178 15.00 14.59 -6.70
N ILE A 179 14.04 14.29 -7.58
CA ILE A 179 13.93 14.92 -8.90
C ILE A 179 13.15 16.25 -8.86
N MET A 180 12.30 16.45 -7.88
CA MET A 180 11.31 17.52 -7.83
C MET A 180 11.81 18.93 -8.21
N PRO A 181 12.95 19.45 -7.71
CA PRO A 181 13.44 20.77 -8.10
C PRO A 181 14.02 20.83 -9.52
N ASN A 182 14.37 19.66 -10.09
CA ASN A 182 14.96 19.57 -11.43
C ASN A 182 13.91 19.17 -12.50
N PHE A 183 12.68 18.87 -12.08
CA PHE A 183 11.61 18.52 -13.00
C PHE A 183 11.27 19.69 -13.93
N ASP A 184 11.28 19.46 -15.25
CA ASP A 184 11.15 20.48 -16.30
C ASP A 184 10.24 20.08 -17.48
N ARG A 185 9.55 18.92 -17.40
CA ARG A 185 8.66 18.47 -18.49
C ARG A 185 7.48 19.43 -18.73
N TYR A 186 6.98 20.04 -17.65
CA TYR A 186 5.94 21.07 -17.67
C TYR A 186 6.00 21.92 -16.39
N ASP A 187 5.47 23.13 -16.46
CA ASP A 187 5.37 24.03 -15.29
C ASP A 187 4.35 23.45 -14.30
N ASN A 188 4.73 23.41 -13.03
CA ASN A 188 3.84 22.99 -11.95
C ASN A 188 4.17 23.73 -10.65
N ALA A 189 3.17 23.90 -9.83
CA ALA A 189 3.24 24.71 -8.62
C ALA A 189 4.23 24.15 -7.58
N ILE A 190 4.33 22.83 -7.44
CA ILE A 190 5.13 22.18 -6.41
C ILE A 190 6.63 22.29 -6.74
N THR A 191 7.02 22.08 -7.99
CA THR A 191 8.41 22.32 -8.42
C THR A 191 8.83 23.78 -8.18
N ARG A 192 7.91 24.75 -8.42
CA ARG A 192 8.18 26.17 -8.21
C ARG A 192 8.51 26.46 -6.73
N ILE A 193 7.69 26.01 -5.80
CA ILE A 193 7.96 26.21 -4.36
C ILE A 193 9.17 25.41 -3.88
N CYS A 194 9.42 24.22 -4.41
CA CYS A 194 10.59 23.41 -4.09
C CYS A 194 11.90 24.10 -4.50
N ARG A 195 11.93 24.75 -5.66
CA ARG A 195 13.09 25.54 -6.12
C ARG A 195 13.36 26.75 -5.23
N GLU A 196 12.32 27.45 -4.78
CA GLU A 196 12.44 28.65 -3.95
C GLU A 196 12.87 28.30 -2.51
N MET A 197 12.23 27.29 -1.90
CA MET A 197 12.47 26.91 -0.50
C MET A 197 13.67 25.99 -0.31
N ASN A 198 14.09 25.25 -1.29
CA ASN A 198 14.90 24.03 -1.32
C ASN A 198 14.18 22.78 -0.78
N ARG A 199 14.72 21.60 -1.13
CA ARG A 199 14.11 20.28 -0.76
C ARG A 199 13.92 20.10 0.73
N PHE A 200 14.93 20.44 1.52
CA PHE A 200 14.90 20.19 2.98
C PHE A 200 13.79 20.97 3.66
N GLU A 201 13.63 22.23 3.32
CA GLU A 201 12.60 23.09 3.92
C GLU A 201 11.20 22.69 3.45
N LEU A 202 11.04 22.31 2.18
CA LEU A 202 9.74 21.82 1.69
C LEU A 202 9.32 20.51 2.39
N VAL A 203 10.23 19.52 2.46
CA VAL A 203 9.95 18.25 3.14
C VAL A 203 9.61 18.49 4.61
N LYS A 204 10.41 19.28 5.31
CA LYS A 204 10.16 19.63 6.70
C LYS A 204 8.78 20.25 6.88
N THR A 205 8.43 21.25 6.08
CA THR A 205 7.11 21.92 6.14
C THR A 205 5.96 20.95 5.92
N VAL A 206 6.08 20.05 4.94
CA VAL A 206 5.05 19.03 4.62
C VAL A 206 4.85 18.06 5.77
N PHE A 207 5.94 17.54 6.34
CA PHE A 207 5.88 16.58 7.44
C PHE A 207 5.35 17.22 8.73
N GLU A 208 5.80 18.43 9.07
CA GLU A 208 5.31 19.17 10.22
C GLU A 208 3.81 19.46 10.10
N ALA A 209 3.34 19.98 8.95
CA ALA A 209 1.91 20.20 8.72
C ALA A 209 1.07 18.93 8.84
N ALA A 210 1.57 17.79 8.36
CA ALA A 210 0.86 16.53 8.48
C ALA A 210 0.80 16.06 9.96
N LYS A 211 1.89 16.18 10.73
CA LYS A 211 1.90 15.85 12.17
C LYS A 211 1.07 16.82 13.00
N GLU A 212 0.97 18.10 12.63
CA GLU A 212 0.06 19.05 13.26
C GLU A 212 -1.41 18.63 13.07
N ALA A 213 -1.77 18.15 11.88
CA ALA A 213 -3.13 17.69 11.59
C ALA A 213 -3.48 16.36 12.26
N ASN A 214 -2.52 15.43 12.34
CA ASN A 214 -2.66 14.15 13.04
C ASN A 214 -1.31 13.69 13.61
N PRO A 215 -1.03 13.94 14.91
CA PRO A 215 0.24 13.54 15.54
C PRO A 215 0.52 12.03 15.50
N ASP A 216 -0.53 11.22 15.41
CA ASP A 216 -0.44 9.76 15.46
C ASP A 216 -0.29 9.12 14.06
N CYS A 217 -0.34 9.91 12.97
CA CYS A 217 -0.22 9.36 11.62
C CYS A 217 1.21 8.89 11.32
N THR A 218 1.31 7.86 10.48
CA THR A 218 2.58 7.35 9.92
C THR A 218 2.89 8.08 8.62
N LEU A 219 4.03 8.75 8.56
CA LEU A 219 4.46 9.54 7.42
C LEU A 219 5.65 8.89 6.71
N LEU A 220 5.49 8.64 5.42
CA LEU A 220 6.54 8.13 4.55
C LEU A 220 7.14 9.27 3.72
N ILE A 221 8.47 9.26 3.57
CA ILE A 221 9.13 9.85 2.42
C ILE A 221 9.20 8.77 1.35
N ASN A 222 8.74 9.05 0.11
CA ASN A 222 8.62 8.05 -0.95
C ASN A 222 9.34 8.50 -2.23
N ASP A 223 10.15 7.63 -2.82
CA ASP A 223 10.88 7.96 -4.04
C ASP A 223 11.20 6.69 -4.86
N PHE A 224 11.32 6.85 -6.18
CA PHE A 224 11.88 5.82 -7.07
C PHE A 224 13.40 5.82 -7.08
N ASN A 225 14.03 6.93 -6.67
CA ASN A 225 15.47 7.10 -6.68
C ASN A 225 16.11 6.34 -5.51
N THR A 226 16.80 5.26 -5.79
CA THR A 226 17.49 4.44 -4.78
C THR A 226 19.00 4.73 -4.69
N SER A 227 19.46 5.81 -5.34
CA SER A 227 20.88 6.21 -5.36
C SER A 227 21.31 6.88 -4.04
N PRO A 228 22.64 7.16 -3.87
CA PRO A 228 23.13 7.95 -2.75
C PRO A 228 22.46 9.32 -2.60
N ALA A 229 21.86 9.88 -3.64
CA ALA A 229 21.16 11.17 -3.53
C ALA A 229 19.96 11.10 -2.58
N TYR A 230 19.18 10.00 -2.62
CA TYR A 230 18.07 9.80 -1.72
C TYR A 230 18.55 9.48 -0.28
N GLU A 231 19.59 8.69 -0.17
CA GLU A 231 20.25 8.38 1.11
C GLU A 231 20.72 9.66 1.84
N ILE A 232 21.50 10.52 1.16
CA ILE A 232 22.00 11.79 1.72
C ILE A 232 20.85 12.73 2.10
N LEU A 233 19.79 12.74 1.29
CA LEU A 233 18.60 13.56 1.59
C LEU A 233 17.94 13.09 2.88
N ILE A 234 17.69 11.78 3.04
CA ILE A 234 17.08 11.21 4.25
C ILE A 234 17.94 11.50 5.47
N GLU A 235 19.26 11.27 5.39
CA GLU A 235 20.20 11.54 6.47
C GLU A 235 20.10 13.00 6.94
N GLY A 236 20.19 13.95 6.01
CA GLY A 236 20.12 15.38 6.34
C GLY A 236 18.74 15.82 6.85
N LEU A 237 17.64 15.16 6.47
CA LEU A 237 16.30 15.41 7.00
C LEU A 237 16.18 14.91 8.43
N LEU A 238 16.68 13.70 8.72
CA LEU A 238 16.70 13.13 10.07
C LEU A 238 17.57 13.95 11.02
N ASP A 239 18.73 14.43 10.56
CA ASP A 239 19.61 15.34 11.33
C ASP A 239 18.91 16.67 11.69
N LYS A 240 17.99 17.14 10.83
CA LYS A 240 17.13 18.31 11.08
C LYS A 240 15.90 18.01 11.93
N GLY A 241 15.71 16.77 12.38
CA GLY A 241 14.59 16.35 13.20
C GLY A 241 13.26 16.24 12.46
N VAL A 242 13.27 16.04 11.13
CA VAL A 242 12.04 15.82 10.36
C VAL A 242 11.42 14.48 10.80
N PRO A 243 10.13 14.44 11.16
CA PRO A 243 9.49 13.25 11.73
C PRO A 243 9.13 12.21 10.66
N ILE A 244 10.16 11.61 10.03
CA ILE A 244 10.00 10.52 9.06
C ILE A 244 9.76 9.23 9.84
N ASP A 245 8.59 8.60 9.63
CA ASP A 245 8.24 7.35 10.30
C ASP A 245 8.63 6.11 9.49
N ALA A 246 8.71 6.22 8.15
CA ALA A 246 9.13 5.14 7.28
C ALA A 246 9.73 5.65 5.96
N ILE A 247 10.54 4.81 5.34
CA ILE A 247 11.16 5.07 4.03
C ILE A 247 10.40 4.27 2.97
N GLY A 248 9.86 4.96 1.97
CA GLY A 248 9.23 4.37 0.80
C GLY A 248 10.20 4.19 -0.35
N ILE A 249 10.15 3.02 -0.97
CA ILE A 249 10.90 2.65 -2.17
C ILE A 249 9.89 2.19 -3.20
N GLN A 250 9.70 2.96 -4.29
CA GLN A 250 8.68 2.66 -5.31
C GLN A 250 8.94 1.32 -6.00
N SER A 251 10.18 1.07 -6.43
CA SER A 251 10.60 -0.17 -7.12
C SER A 251 9.81 -0.50 -8.39
N HIS A 252 9.60 0.48 -9.27
CA HIS A 252 9.09 0.24 -10.61
C HIS A 252 10.15 -0.44 -11.48
N GLN A 253 9.96 -1.71 -11.79
CA GLN A 253 10.96 -2.55 -12.46
C GLN A 253 10.56 -2.91 -13.91
N HIS A 254 10.04 -1.95 -14.65
CA HIS A 254 9.64 -2.13 -16.06
C HIS A 254 10.83 -2.44 -16.99
N GLN A 255 12.05 -2.07 -16.57
CA GLN A 255 13.30 -2.32 -17.30
C GLN A 255 13.97 -3.63 -16.94
N GLY A 256 13.34 -4.41 -16.04
CA GLY A 256 13.80 -5.73 -15.60
C GLY A 256 13.84 -5.86 -14.09
N PHE A 257 13.71 -7.10 -13.64
CA PHE A 257 13.80 -7.45 -12.24
C PHE A 257 15.19 -7.10 -11.68
N TRP A 258 15.22 -6.44 -10.53
CA TRP A 258 16.48 -6.06 -9.89
C TRP A 258 17.34 -7.25 -9.48
N GLY A 259 16.73 -8.41 -9.22
CA GLY A 259 17.41 -9.55 -8.66
C GLY A 259 17.88 -9.33 -7.22
N ARG A 260 18.36 -10.41 -6.60
CA ARG A 260 18.81 -10.39 -5.20
C ARG A 260 19.87 -9.34 -4.93
N GLU A 261 20.91 -9.28 -5.76
CA GLU A 261 22.08 -8.42 -5.52
C GLU A 261 21.66 -6.94 -5.44
N LYS A 262 20.82 -6.47 -6.35
CA LYS A 262 20.33 -5.09 -6.35
C LYS A 262 19.37 -4.80 -5.20
N ILE A 263 18.51 -5.75 -4.84
CA ILE A 263 17.61 -5.63 -3.68
C ILE A 263 18.43 -5.46 -2.39
N GLU A 264 19.45 -6.30 -2.20
CA GLU A 264 20.36 -6.24 -1.04
C GLU A 264 21.15 -4.92 -1.00
N GLU A 265 21.65 -4.44 -2.15
CA GLU A 265 22.32 -3.13 -2.25
C GLU A 265 21.39 -2.01 -1.78
N VAL A 266 20.15 -1.98 -2.28
CA VAL A 266 19.17 -0.97 -1.92
C VAL A 266 18.82 -1.04 -0.44
N LEU A 267 18.54 -2.23 0.08
CA LEU A 267 18.20 -2.42 1.49
C LEU A 267 19.35 -2.02 2.41
N SER A 268 20.58 -2.44 2.11
CA SER A 268 21.76 -2.08 2.91
C SER A 268 21.97 -0.58 3.03
N ARG A 269 21.57 0.17 2.01
CA ARG A 269 21.65 1.65 2.00
C ARG A 269 20.67 2.29 2.96
N PHE A 270 19.45 1.76 3.10
CA PHE A 270 18.37 2.38 3.87
C PHE A 270 18.15 1.75 5.24
N GLU A 271 18.50 0.47 5.44
CA GLU A 271 18.37 -0.20 6.74
C GLU A 271 19.20 0.46 7.85
N LYS A 272 20.30 1.13 7.50
CA LYS A 272 21.16 1.84 8.46
C LYS A 272 20.44 2.94 9.25
N PHE A 273 19.36 3.49 8.72
CA PHE A 273 18.58 4.52 9.40
C PHE A 273 17.69 3.96 10.53
N GLY A 274 17.52 2.65 10.63
CA GLY A 274 16.71 2.00 11.66
C GLY A 274 15.19 2.23 11.51
N LEU A 275 14.75 2.88 10.43
CA LEU A 275 13.35 3.12 10.14
C LEU A 275 12.71 1.93 9.41
N PRO A 276 11.39 1.71 9.56
CA PRO A 276 10.64 0.82 8.69
C PRO A 276 10.85 1.16 7.21
N ILE A 277 10.97 0.11 6.38
CA ILE A 277 11.07 0.25 4.92
C ILE A 277 9.80 -0.31 4.30
N HIS A 278 9.17 0.45 3.42
CA HIS A 278 8.03 0.05 2.63
C HIS A 278 8.40 0.02 1.14
N PHE A 279 8.23 -1.11 0.50
CA PHE A 279 8.23 -1.20 -0.96
C PHE A 279 6.83 -0.81 -1.42
N THR A 280 6.70 0.36 -2.05
CA THR A 280 5.42 1.08 -2.12
C THR A 280 4.67 0.93 -3.43
N GLU A 281 5.35 0.61 -4.54
CA GLU A 281 4.80 0.67 -5.90
C GLU A 281 5.41 -0.39 -6.81
N ASN A 282 5.65 -1.60 -6.26
CA ASN A 282 6.32 -2.66 -7.02
C ASN A 282 5.61 -2.93 -8.35
N THR A 283 6.38 -2.93 -9.42
CA THR A 283 5.90 -3.24 -10.75
C THR A 283 6.88 -4.19 -11.46
N LEU A 284 6.40 -5.36 -11.81
CA LEU A 284 7.08 -6.34 -12.64
C LEU A 284 6.15 -6.70 -13.80
N VAL A 285 6.66 -6.71 -15.03
CA VAL A 285 5.82 -6.80 -16.22
C VAL A 285 5.78 -8.21 -16.80
N SER A 286 4.63 -8.65 -17.27
CA SER A 286 4.45 -9.87 -18.07
C SER A 286 4.49 -9.57 -19.57
N GLY A 287 5.47 -8.77 -19.99
CA GLY A 287 5.65 -8.32 -21.37
C GLY A 287 7.12 -8.03 -21.69
N PRO A 288 7.40 -7.44 -22.83
CA PRO A 288 8.74 -6.95 -23.15
C PRO A 288 9.21 -5.96 -22.09
N LEU A 289 10.51 -5.95 -21.81
CA LEU A 289 11.09 -4.97 -20.89
C LEU A 289 11.26 -3.62 -21.62
N ILE A 290 11.07 -2.53 -20.90
CA ILE A 290 11.40 -1.20 -21.42
C ILE A 290 12.91 -1.12 -21.64
N PRO A 291 13.38 -0.66 -22.82
CA PRO A 291 14.81 -0.50 -23.08
C PRO A 291 15.49 0.40 -22.04
N PRO A 292 16.71 0.06 -21.60
CA PRO A 292 17.40 0.80 -20.54
C PRO A 292 17.78 2.25 -20.93
N GLU A 293 17.82 2.57 -22.21
CA GLU A 293 18.02 3.92 -22.72
C GLU A 293 16.82 4.86 -22.53
N ILE A 294 15.64 4.33 -22.23
CA ILE A 294 14.46 5.13 -21.87
C ILE A 294 14.62 5.57 -20.41
N VAL A 295 15.01 6.84 -20.23
CA VAL A 295 15.30 7.39 -18.89
C VAL A 295 14.00 7.69 -18.12
N ASP A 296 13.01 8.27 -18.77
CA ASP A 296 11.69 8.51 -18.18
C ASP A 296 10.72 7.44 -18.71
N LEU A 297 10.22 6.60 -17.81
CA LEU A 297 9.29 5.52 -18.18
C LEU A 297 8.03 6.05 -18.88
N ASN A 298 7.62 7.29 -18.62
CA ASN A 298 6.47 7.91 -19.28
C ASN A 298 6.69 8.20 -20.77
N ASP A 299 7.92 8.04 -21.28
CA ASP A 299 8.22 8.11 -22.73
C ASP A 299 7.96 6.78 -23.45
N TRP A 300 7.50 5.75 -22.70
CA TRP A 300 7.16 4.45 -23.22
C TRP A 300 5.67 4.17 -23.14
N HIS A 301 5.17 3.37 -24.08
CA HIS A 301 3.81 2.86 -24.04
C HIS A 301 3.80 1.42 -24.57
N TYR A 302 3.15 0.52 -23.85
CA TYR A 302 3.05 -0.87 -24.26
C TYR A 302 1.92 -1.08 -25.26
N ASP A 303 2.16 -1.96 -26.24
CA ASP A 303 1.13 -2.43 -27.15
C ASP A 303 0.14 -3.38 -26.46
N ASP A 304 -1.11 -3.35 -26.88
CA ASP A 304 -2.12 -4.29 -26.41
C ASP A 304 -1.75 -5.74 -26.77
N GLY A 305 -2.01 -6.66 -25.82
CA GLY A 305 -1.78 -8.08 -26.02
C GLY A 305 -0.31 -8.51 -26.02
N CYS A 306 0.60 -7.67 -25.51
CA CYS A 306 2.02 -8.01 -25.42
C CYS A 306 2.36 -9.00 -24.27
N SER A 307 1.40 -9.34 -23.39
CA SER A 307 1.55 -10.41 -22.40
C SER A 307 1.47 -11.77 -23.05
N THR A 308 2.38 -12.68 -22.68
CA THR A 308 2.38 -14.08 -23.15
C THR A 308 2.52 -15.02 -21.95
N PRO A 309 2.14 -16.31 -22.07
CA PRO A 309 2.31 -17.27 -20.98
C PRO A 309 3.74 -17.34 -20.45
N GLU A 310 4.76 -17.20 -21.28
CA GLU A 310 6.17 -17.20 -20.88
C GLU A 310 6.52 -15.96 -20.07
N PHE A 311 6.01 -14.80 -20.45
CA PHE A 311 6.20 -13.55 -19.71
C PHE A 311 5.43 -13.54 -18.40
N GLU A 312 4.24 -14.15 -18.34
CA GLU A 312 3.47 -14.31 -17.09
C GLU A 312 4.18 -15.24 -16.12
N GLU A 313 4.78 -16.33 -16.60
CA GLU A 313 5.57 -17.23 -15.76
C GLU A 313 6.83 -16.52 -15.23
N ARG A 314 7.50 -15.71 -16.07
CA ARG A 314 8.62 -14.85 -15.63
C ARG A 314 8.16 -13.88 -14.54
N GLN A 315 7.08 -13.12 -14.77
CA GLN A 315 6.52 -12.18 -13.78
C GLN A 315 6.22 -12.88 -12.44
N LYS A 316 5.60 -14.04 -12.49
CA LYS A 316 5.30 -14.84 -11.30
C LYS A 316 6.57 -15.19 -10.52
N ASN A 317 7.61 -15.70 -11.20
CA ASN A 317 8.85 -16.10 -10.56
C ASN A 317 9.61 -14.91 -9.96
N GLU A 318 9.68 -13.79 -10.68
CA GLU A 318 10.33 -12.57 -10.21
C GLU A 318 9.61 -11.95 -9.01
N ILE A 319 8.27 -11.92 -9.00
CA ILE A 319 7.47 -11.48 -7.85
C ILE A 319 7.68 -12.41 -6.66
N GLU A 320 7.68 -13.73 -6.86
CA GLU A 320 7.90 -14.70 -5.79
C GLU A 320 9.27 -14.51 -5.15
N GLU A 321 10.34 -14.42 -5.96
CA GLU A 321 11.70 -14.20 -5.47
C GLU A 321 11.79 -12.90 -4.67
N MET A 322 11.25 -11.79 -5.20
CA MET A 322 11.26 -10.50 -4.52
C MET A 322 10.55 -10.55 -3.17
N TYR A 323 9.34 -11.11 -3.14
CA TYR A 323 8.55 -11.22 -1.90
C TYR A 323 9.25 -12.09 -0.85
N ARG A 324 9.87 -13.20 -1.26
CA ARG A 324 10.63 -14.06 -0.34
C ARG A 324 11.85 -13.34 0.24
N ILE A 325 12.63 -12.64 -0.57
CA ILE A 325 13.76 -11.84 -0.08
C ILE A 325 13.27 -10.82 0.94
N LEU A 326 12.28 -9.99 0.56
CA LEU A 326 11.82 -8.88 1.39
C LEU A 326 11.13 -9.34 2.68
N PHE A 327 10.29 -10.36 2.61
CA PHE A 327 9.53 -10.82 3.77
C PHE A 327 10.33 -11.76 4.68
N GLU A 328 11.06 -12.72 4.09
CA GLU A 328 11.69 -13.78 4.88
C GLU A 328 13.08 -13.38 5.42
N GLU A 329 13.77 -12.40 4.79
CA GLU A 329 15.16 -12.10 5.10
C GLU A 329 15.40 -10.70 5.67
N HIS A 330 14.47 -9.74 5.46
CA HIS A 330 14.62 -8.34 5.85
C HIS A 330 13.54 -7.87 6.84
N PRO A 331 13.70 -8.09 8.15
CA PRO A 331 12.69 -7.75 9.16
C PRO A 331 12.31 -6.27 9.23
N GLN A 332 13.22 -5.40 8.74
CA GLN A 332 12.99 -3.95 8.70
C GLN A 332 12.01 -3.54 7.60
N VAL A 333 11.82 -4.38 6.57
CA VAL A 333 10.72 -4.22 5.60
C VAL A 333 9.41 -4.53 6.33
N LYS A 334 8.45 -3.61 6.27
CA LYS A 334 7.15 -3.71 6.94
C LYS A 334 5.97 -3.74 6.00
N ALA A 335 6.17 -3.36 4.73
CA ALA A 335 5.16 -3.41 3.69
C ALA A 335 5.75 -3.77 2.34
N ILE A 336 4.99 -4.51 1.56
CA ILE A 336 5.24 -4.75 0.13
C ILE A 336 3.92 -4.46 -0.59
N THR A 337 3.92 -3.47 -1.48
CA THR A 337 2.74 -3.01 -2.19
C THR A 337 3.01 -3.03 -3.69
N GLY A 338 2.18 -3.74 -4.45
CA GLY A 338 2.20 -3.64 -5.91
C GLY A 338 1.41 -2.44 -6.40
N TRP A 339 1.66 -2.00 -7.64
CA TRP A 339 1.04 -0.80 -8.16
C TRP A 339 -0.25 -1.09 -8.93
N ASP A 340 -0.16 -1.49 -10.18
CA ASP A 340 -1.32 -1.80 -11.01
C ASP A 340 -1.90 -3.17 -10.65
N PHE A 341 -3.15 -3.22 -10.22
CA PHE A 341 -3.80 -4.51 -9.93
C PHE A 341 -4.27 -5.23 -11.20
N THR A 342 -4.55 -4.44 -12.23
CA THR A 342 -5.00 -4.92 -13.54
C THR A 342 -4.08 -4.38 -14.63
N ASP A 343 -3.85 -5.15 -15.68
CA ASP A 343 -3.11 -4.71 -16.85
C ASP A 343 -3.71 -3.46 -17.48
N GLY A 344 -2.85 -2.65 -18.09
CA GLY A 344 -3.24 -1.51 -18.89
C GLY A 344 -3.55 -0.24 -18.11
N MET A 345 -3.18 -0.17 -16.83
CA MET A 345 -3.29 1.05 -16.03
C MET A 345 -2.20 2.06 -16.44
N TRP A 346 -1.09 2.12 -15.72
CA TRP A 346 0.00 3.00 -16.06
C TRP A 346 0.81 2.47 -17.25
N LEU A 347 1.18 3.35 -18.21
CA LEU A 347 1.92 3.03 -19.45
C LEU A 347 1.22 2.00 -20.38
N ASN A 348 -0.03 1.66 -20.13
CA ASN A 348 -0.69 0.50 -20.76
C ASN A 348 0.05 -0.83 -20.47
N ALA A 349 0.83 -0.88 -19.39
CA ALA A 349 1.72 -2.00 -19.09
C ALA A 349 0.97 -3.28 -18.70
N PRO A 350 1.50 -4.46 -19.07
CA PRO A 350 1.01 -5.75 -18.58
C PRO A 350 1.60 -6.04 -17.19
N SER A 351 1.37 -5.15 -16.23
CA SER A 351 1.98 -5.12 -14.90
C SER A 351 1.07 -5.67 -13.80
N GLY A 352 -0.21 -5.87 -14.11
CA GLY A 352 -1.21 -6.32 -13.17
C GLY A 352 -1.08 -7.80 -12.76
N LEU A 353 -1.78 -8.16 -11.70
CA LEU A 353 -2.07 -9.55 -11.32
C LEU A 353 -3.28 -10.10 -12.07
N LEU A 354 -4.07 -9.22 -12.67
CA LEU A 354 -5.21 -9.54 -13.52
C LEU A 354 -4.96 -9.00 -14.94
N HIS A 355 -5.49 -9.71 -15.92
CA HIS A 355 -5.64 -9.18 -17.27
C HIS A 355 -6.67 -8.04 -17.30
N LYS A 356 -6.72 -7.29 -18.41
CA LYS A 356 -7.70 -6.21 -18.62
C LYS A 356 -9.16 -6.67 -18.46
N ASP A 357 -9.46 -7.92 -18.79
CA ASP A 357 -10.80 -8.52 -18.65
C ASP A 357 -11.11 -9.00 -17.22
N GLY A 358 -10.18 -8.87 -16.28
CA GLY A 358 -10.32 -9.29 -14.90
C GLY A 358 -9.98 -10.77 -14.64
N THR A 359 -9.54 -11.53 -15.64
CA THR A 359 -9.05 -12.90 -15.43
C THR A 359 -7.70 -12.89 -14.69
N ILE A 360 -7.48 -13.90 -13.84
CA ILE A 360 -6.29 -13.98 -12.99
C ILE A 360 -5.07 -14.47 -13.75
N LYS A 361 -3.91 -13.90 -13.45
CA LYS A 361 -2.61 -14.40 -13.90
C LYS A 361 -1.98 -15.38 -12.89
N PRO A 362 -0.97 -16.17 -13.31
CA PRO A 362 -0.25 -17.07 -12.40
C PRO A 362 0.31 -16.38 -11.15
N ALA A 363 0.79 -15.14 -11.26
CA ALA A 363 1.30 -14.35 -10.14
C ALA A 363 0.25 -14.08 -9.05
N TYR A 364 -1.03 -13.88 -9.40
CA TYR A 364 -2.10 -13.74 -8.42
C TYR A 364 -2.25 -15.01 -7.56
N THR A 365 -2.29 -16.17 -8.22
CA THR A 365 -2.46 -17.46 -7.53
C THR A 365 -1.27 -17.76 -6.63
N MET A 366 -0.06 -17.48 -7.11
CA MET A 366 1.18 -17.65 -6.34
C MET A 366 1.18 -16.76 -5.09
N LEU A 367 0.91 -15.45 -5.21
CA LEU A 367 0.86 -14.53 -4.06
C LEU A 367 -0.22 -14.91 -3.05
N LYS A 368 -1.40 -15.30 -3.53
CA LYS A 368 -2.48 -15.79 -2.66
C LYS A 368 -2.02 -17.01 -1.86
N ASN A 369 -1.30 -17.93 -2.49
CA ASN A 369 -0.77 -19.11 -1.80
C ASN A 369 0.29 -18.73 -0.76
N LEU A 370 1.24 -17.85 -1.10
CA LEU A 370 2.25 -17.37 -0.16
C LEU A 370 1.61 -16.73 1.07
N ILE A 371 0.72 -15.76 0.87
CA ILE A 371 0.19 -14.92 1.95
C ILE A 371 -0.85 -15.66 2.81
N LYS A 372 -1.72 -16.47 2.19
CA LYS A 372 -2.85 -17.09 2.89
C LYS A 372 -2.58 -18.51 3.37
N ASN A 373 -1.54 -19.17 2.84
CA ASN A 373 -1.18 -20.54 3.21
C ASN A 373 0.22 -20.63 3.81
N GLU A 374 1.27 -20.29 3.05
CA GLU A 374 2.64 -20.52 3.48
C GLU A 374 3.05 -19.57 4.63
N TRP A 375 2.71 -18.29 4.52
CA TRP A 375 2.98 -17.27 5.55
C TRP A 375 1.78 -17.04 6.46
N SER A 376 0.99 -18.06 6.70
CA SER A 376 -0.18 -17.99 7.57
C SER A 376 -0.03 -18.96 8.73
N THR A 377 -0.88 -18.82 9.74
CA THR A 377 -0.95 -19.72 10.89
C THR A 377 -2.38 -20.22 11.06
N ASN A 378 -2.56 -21.50 10.79
CA ASN A 378 -3.83 -22.20 10.96
C ASN A 378 -3.52 -23.52 11.71
N ILE A 379 -3.73 -23.52 13.03
CA ILE A 379 -3.38 -24.63 13.92
C ILE A 379 -4.53 -25.00 14.84
N THR A 380 -4.52 -26.23 15.34
CA THR A 380 -5.42 -26.65 16.42
C THR A 380 -4.55 -26.88 17.66
N VAL A 381 -4.93 -26.24 18.77
CA VAL A 381 -4.26 -26.40 20.06
C VAL A 381 -5.19 -27.09 21.06
N GLN A 382 -4.60 -27.75 22.07
CA GLN A 382 -5.32 -28.32 23.20
C GLN A 382 -5.05 -27.46 24.44
N THR A 383 -6.11 -26.95 25.10
CA THR A 383 -5.97 -26.25 26.36
C THR A 383 -5.69 -27.22 27.52
N ASP A 384 -4.97 -26.74 28.54
CA ASP A 384 -4.74 -27.49 29.79
C ASP A 384 -6.00 -27.44 30.71
N ALA A 385 -5.87 -27.99 31.94
CA ALA A 385 -6.94 -28.01 32.94
C ALA A 385 -7.40 -26.60 33.39
N ASN A 386 -6.58 -25.59 33.19
CA ASN A 386 -6.83 -24.17 33.52
C ASN A 386 -7.21 -23.35 32.28
N GLY A 387 -7.43 -23.98 31.13
CA GLY A 387 -7.81 -23.30 29.90
C GLY A 387 -6.65 -22.64 29.13
N PHE A 388 -5.39 -22.89 29.49
CA PHE A 388 -4.23 -22.30 28.80
C PHE A 388 -3.74 -23.15 27.63
N ALA A 389 -3.28 -22.47 26.59
CA ALA A 389 -2.51 -23.05 25.49
C ALA A 389 -1.35 -22.12 25.09
N ASN A 390 -0.23 -22.72 24.65
CA ASN A 390 0.86 -21.99 24.02
C ASN A 390 0.60 -21.87 22.52
N ILE A 391 0.69 -20.66 21.99
CA ILE A 391 0.48 -20.38 20.57
C ILE A 391 1.76 -19.73 20.03
N GLU A 392 2.25 -20.28 18.93
CA GLU A 392 3.33 -19.72 18.13
C GLU A 392 2.81 -19.56 16.70
N GLY A 393 3.03 -18.38 16.11
CA GLY A 393 2.57 -18.09 14.77
C GLY A 393 3.03 -16.74 14.24
N PHE A 394 2.67 -16.42 13.01
CA PHE A 394 2.91 -15.12 12.42
C PHE A 394 2.20 -14.02 13.21
N LYS A 395 2.83 -12.87 13.36
CA LYS A 395 2.24 -11.73 14.06
C LYS A 395 1.01 -11.21 13.33
N GLY A 396 -0.04 -10.90 14.08
CA GLY A 396 -1.28 -10.38 13.53
C GLY A 396 -2.50 -10.64 14.38
N GLU A 397 -3.66 -10.50 13.76
CA GLU A 397 -4.99 -10.68 14.36
C GLU A 397 -5.49 -12.11 14.13
N TYR A 398 -5.95 -12.74 15.21
CA TYR A 398 -6.38 -14.14 15.21
C TYR A 398 -7.84 -14.29 15.61
N GLU A 399 -8.46 -15.31 15.06
CA GLU A 399 -9.72 -15.88 15.53
C GLU A 399 -9.47 -17.27 16.11
N ALA A 400 -9.92 -17.47 17.35
CA ALA A 400 -9.99 -18.76 18.00
C ALA A 400 -11.43 -19.30 17.88
N THR A 401 -11.59 -20.58 17.52
CA THR A 401 -12.90 -21.24 17.45
C THR A 401 -12.86 -22.53 18.27
N VAL A 402 -13.74 -22.65 19.26
CA VAL A 402 -13.82 -23.83 20.14
C VAL A 402 -14.44 -24.99 19.37
N GLU A 403 -13.72 -26.14 19.29
CA GLU A 403 -14.23 -27.32 18.59
C GLU A 403 -15.45 -27.88 19.32
N GLY A 404 -16.52 -28.11 18.56
CA GLY A 404 -17.77 -28.67 19.06
C GLY A 404 -18.83 -27.63 19.45
N SER A 405 -18.47 -26.52 20.12
CA SER A 405 -19.45 -25.47 20.43
C SER A 405 -19.53 -24.38 19.37
N GLY A 406 -18.42 -24.14 18.65
CA GLY A 406 -18.34 -23.09 17.65
C GLY A 406 -18.18 -21.69 18.22
N GLU A 407 -18.05 -21.54 19.55
CA GLU A 407 -17.79 -20.27 20.23
C GLU A 407 -16.49 -19.67 19.74
N LYS A 408 -16.46 -18.34 19.56
CA LYS A 408 -15.34 -17.63 18.93
C LYS A 408 -14.75 -16.57 19.85
N GLY A 409 -13.43 -16.45 19.84
CA GLY A 409 -12.70 -15.37 20.49
C GLY A 409 -11.72 -14.74 19.53
N LYS A 410 -11.31 -13.50 19.78
CA LYS A 410 -10.31 -12.78 18.98
C LYS A 410 -9.14 -12.34 19.88
N PHE A 411 -7.94 -12.36 19.34
CA PHE A 411 -6.74 -11.87 20.00
C PHE A 411 -5.70 -11.42 18.99
N ASN A 412 -4.74 -10.63 19.46
CA ASN A 412 -3.58 -10.22 18.70
C ASN A 412 -2.35 -10.98 19.19
N LEU A 413 -1.54 -11.50 18.27
CA LEU A 413 -0.24 -12.09 18.55
C LEU A 413 0.83 -11.12 18.08
N THR A 414 1.60 -10.53 19.01
CA THR A 414 2.66 -9.55 18.73
C THR A 414 3.82 -9.76 19.69
N ASP A 415 4.95 -9.10 19.44
CA ASP A 415 6.12 -9.15 20.36
C ASP A 415 5.82 -8.64 21.78
N LYS A 416 4.77 -7.84 21.93
CA LYS A 416 4.38 -7.23 23.23
C LYS A 416 3.43 -8.11 24.04
N VAL A 417 2.75 -9.06 23.42
CA VAL A 417 1.76 -9.94 24.07
C VAL A 417 2.46 -11.21 24.52
N LYS A 418 2.64 -11.38 25.84
CA LYS A 418 3.23 -12.59 26.43
C LYS A 418 2.18 -13.52 27.03
N ASP A 419 1.21 -12.94 27.73
CA ASP A 419 0.05 -13.64 28.31
C ASP A 419 -1.20 -12.82 28.04
N THR A 420 -2.29 -13.48 27.67
CA THR A 420 -3.58 -12.80 27.42
C THR A 420 -4.74 -13.76 27.71
N ASP A 421 -5.87 -13.17 28.07
CA ASP A 421 -7.14 -13.87 28.23
C ASP A 421 -8.02 -13.63 27.01
N VAL A 422 -8.59 -14.72 26.48
CA VAL A 422 -9.48 -14.69 25.31
C VAL A 422 -10.82 -15.28 25.69
N LYS A 423 -11.83 -14.43 25.66
CA LYS A 423 -13.20 -14.82 25.89
C LYS A 423 -13.81 -15.33 24.60
N CYS A 424 -14.36 -16.54 24.63
CA CYS A 424 -15.08 -17.16 23.51
C CYS A 424 -16.59 -17.04 23.75
N GLU A 425 -17.30 -16.50 22.74
CA GLU A 425 -18.75 -16.24 22.78
C GLU A 425 -19.48 -16.89 21.61
#